data_b988b322e04ce1ca1259e41440e24bdd
#
_entry.id   b988b322e04ce1ca1259e41440e24bdd
#
_cell.length_a   1.000
_cell.length_b   1.000
_cell.length_c   1.000
_cell.angle_alpha   90.00
_cell.angle_beta   90.00
_cell.angle_gamma   90.00
#
_symmetry.space_group_name_H-M   'P 1'
#
loop_
_entity.id
_entity.type
_entity.pdbx_description
1 polymer ?
#
loop_
_entity_poly.entity_id
_entity_poly.type
_entity_poly.pdbx_seq_one_letter_code
_entity_poly.pdbx_strand_id
1 'polypeptide(L)'
;KVFMQRRTADGIVELVTAERGEQQDSDNPDTRFFVLFDGHRYEGVPGTADFRIMEFEEHGIPYRLPSVEEPTPEPRAMPTVDLLTPSSREELAELHWRLGVPLSTVILAILAVPLSRSQPRQGRYGRIAVGLLVFIIYFNLLSAGKAWLEQGSVPPFIGLWWAHAIMLLVALGLLASHNGWYRRLLRRRTAP
;
A
#
# COMPACT_ATOMS: atom_id res chain seq x y z
N LYS A 1 18.33 18.11 32.07
CA LYS A 1 18.98 16.79 32.23
C LYS A 1 18.75 15.97 31.00
N VAL A 2 19.80 15.39 30.43
CA VAL A 2 19.76 14.55 29.24
C VAL A 2 20.11 13.13 29.67
N PHE A 3 19.41 12.15 29.10
CA PHE A 3 19.65 10.75 29.28
C PHE A 3 19.66 10.08 27.91
N MET A 4 20.73 9.34 27.61
CA MET A 4 20.87 8.60 26.36
C MET A 4 21.30 7.17 26.67
N GLN A 5 20.66 6.21 26.02
CA GLN A 5 21.05 4.81 26.12
C GLN A 5 21.26 4.26 24.71
N ARG A 6 22.39 3.59 24.49
CA ARG A 6 22.70 2.88 23.26
C ARG A 6 23.10 1.45 23.58
N ARG A 7 22.62 0.51 22.79
CA ARG A 7 23.06 -0.89 22.87
C ARG A 7 23.86 -1.23 21.62
N THR A 8 25.08 -1.66 21.83
CA THR A 8 25.96 -2.11 20.75
C THR A 8 25.62 -3.56 20.36
N ALA A 9 25.97 -3.96 19.12
CA ALA A 9 25.74 -5.32 18.62
C ALA A 9 26.35 -6.43 19.50
N ASP A 10 27.44 -6.11 20.19
CA ASP A 10 28.14 -7.01 21.13
C ASP A 10 27.47 -7.12 22.51
N GLY A 11 26.28 -6.55 22.67
CA GLY A 11 25.52 -6.61 23.91
C GLY A 11 25.96 -5.61 25.00
N ILE A 12 26.96 -4.77 24.70
CA ILE A 12 27.43 -3.69 25.60
C ILE A 12 26.35 -2.61 25.66
N VAL A 13 25.98 -2.21 26.85
CA VAL A 13 25.09 -1.08 27.07
C VAL A 13 25.92 0.13 27.47
N GLU A 14 25.76 1.18 26.71
CA GLU A 14 26.32 2.50 26.95
C GLU A 14 25.20 3.42 27.43
N LEU A 15 25.40 4.04 28.57
CA LEU A 15 24.45 4.94 29.21
C LEU A 15 25.17 6.25 29.48
N VAL A 16 24.63 7.33 28.94
CA VAL A 16 25.18 8.67 29.10
C VAL A 16 24.16 9.55 29.81
N THR A 17 24.58 10.19 30.87
CA THR A 17 23.78 11.19 31.58
C THR A 17 24.51 12.52 31.58
N ALA A 18 23.80 13.62 31.34
CA ALA A 18 24.38 14.95 31.34
C ALA A 18 23.40 15.97 31.93
N GLU A 19 23.93 17.05 32.47
CA GLU A 19 23.09 18.13 33.00
C GLU A 19 22.48 18.96 31.88
N ARG A 20 23.23 19.20 30.82
CA ARG A 20 22.83 20.00 29.66
C ARG A 20 23.28 19.31 28.36
N GLY A 21 22.51 19.51 27.28
CA GLY A 21 22.88 19.09 25.94
C GLY A 21 22.48 20.15 24.95
N GLU A 22 23.36 20.40 23.98
CA GLU A 22 23.15 21.36 22.90
C GLU A 22 23.45 20.69 21.56
N GLN A 23 22.70 21.06 20.54
CA GLN A 23 22.95 20.61 19.19
C GLN A 23 23.85 21.59 18.48
N GLN A 24 24.97 21.10 17.96
CA GLN A 24 25.89 21.89 17.16
C GLN A 24 25.90 21.38 15.73
N ASP A 25 25.84 22.31 14.79
CA ASP A 25 25.98 22.00 13.37
C ASP A 25 27.48 21.74 13.06
N SER A 26 27.69 20.77 12.19
CA SER A 26 29.03 20.44 11.67
C SER A 26 29.25 21.14 10.31
N ASP A 27 30.51 21.28 9.90
CA ASP A 27 30.85 21.68 8.54
C ASP A 27 30.36 20.71 7.47
N ASN A 28 30.01 19.49 7.87
CA ASN A 28 29.35 18.50 7.01
C ASN A 28 27.83 18.56 7.23
N PRO A 29 27.03 18.90 6.18
CA PRO A 29 25.57 19.06 6.31
C PRO A 29 24.83 17.79 6.75
N ASP A 30 25.42 16.61 6.55
CA ASP A 30 24.82 15.32 6.90
C ASP A 30 25.12 14.85 8.33
N THR A 31 25.98 15.59 9.05
CA THR A 31 26.42 15.21 10.38
C THR A 31 26.15 16.35 11.37
N ARG A 32 25.49 16.06 12.45
CA ARG A 32 25.34 16.99 13.57
C ARG A 32 25.97 16.39 14.81
N PHE A 33 26.44 17.26 15.71
CA PHE A 33 26.93 16.85 17.00
C PHE A 33 25.91 17.18 18.09
N PHE A 34 25.69 16.23 18.94
CA PHE A 34 24.97 16.45 20.19
C PHE A 34 26.01 16.58 21.28
N VAL A 35 26.28 17.81 21.70
CA VAL A 35 27.29 18.12 22.70
C VAL A 35 26.64 18.08 24.07
N LEU A 36 27.13 17.20 24.92
CA LEU A 36 26.67 17.01 26.27
C LEU A 36 27.67 17.65 27.24
N PHE A 37 27.17 18.34 28.24
CA PHE A 37 27.95 19.02 29.26
C PHE A 37 27.69 18.42 30.64
N ASP A 38 28.77 18.33 31.43
CA ASP A 38 28.76 17.92 32.83
C ASP A 38 28.03 16.61 33.03
N GLY A 39 28.69 15.50 32.68
CA GLY A 39 28.00 14.23 32.65
C GLY A 39 28.87 13.01 32.99
N HIS A 40 28.19 11.87 33.00
CA HIS A 40 28.80 10.57 33.24
C HIS A 40 28.41 9.61 32.14
N ARG A 41 29.39 8.86 31.65
CA ARG A 41 29.20 7.75 30.72
C ARG A 41 29.48 6.44 31.44
N TYR A 42 28.52 5.56 31.38
CA TYR A 42 28.58 4.21 31.89
C TYR A 42 28.62 3.23 30.74
N GLU A 43 29.60 2.34 30.72
CA GLU A 43 29.77 1.35 29.67
C GLU A 43 29.99 -0.02 30.32
N GLY A 44 29.19 -1.01 29.90
CA GLY A 44 29.30 -2.35 30.45
C GLY A 44 28.30 -3.34 29.90
N VAL A 45 28.48 -4.60 30.26
CA VAL A 45 27.55 -5.68 29.89
C VAL A 45 26.54 -5.88 31.02
N PRO A 46 25.24 -5.79 30.73
CA PRO A 46 24.23 -6.01 31.76
C PRO A 46 24.36 -7.38 32.42
N GLY A 47 24.35 -7.41 33.77
CA GLY A 47 24.49 -8.63 34.55
C GLY A 47 25.92 -9.00 34.94
N THR A 48 26.92 -8.21 34.56
CA THR A 48 28.30 -8.34 34.99
C THR A 48 28.68 -7.21 35.97
N ALA A 49 29.74 -7.38 36.73
CA ALA A 49 30.28 -6.35 37.63
C ALA A 49 31.25 -5.38 36.91
N ASP A 50 31.54 -5.62 35.64
CA ASP A 50 32.49 -4.84 34.87
C ASP A 50 31.78 -3.67 34.19
N PHE A 51 31.75 -2.54 34.92
CA PHE A 51 31.29 -1.26 34.41
C PHE A 51 32.45 -0.26 34.38
N ARG A 52 32.63 0.40 33.25
CA ARG A 52 33.51 1.54 33.11
C ARG A 52 32.68 2.82 33.30
N ILE A 53 33.07 3.64 34.21
CA ILE A 53 32.44 4.94 34.49
C ILE A 53 33.45 6.01 34.08
N MET A 54 33.01 6.93 33.21
CA MET A 54 33.80 8.09 32.75
C MET A 54 33.00 9.34 33.07
N GLU A 55 33.64 10.29 33.72
CA GLU A 55 33.14 11.63 33.93
C GLU A 55 33.67 12.54 32.83
N PHE A 56 32.88 13.43 32.31
CA PHE A 56 33.25 14.35 31.26
C PHE A 56 32.66 15.73 31.50
N GLU A 57 33.43 16.77 31.18
CA GLU A 57 32.94 18.14 31.16
C GLU A 57 32.21 18.44 29.85
N GLU A 58 32.75 17.91 28.74
CA GLU A 58 32.16 18.05 27.41
C GLU A 58 32.31 16.73 26.63
N HIS A 59 31.24 16.27 26.01
CA HIS A 59 31.22 15.05 25.20
C HIS A 59 30.37 15.23 23.96
N GLY A 60 31.01 15.23 22.78
CA GLY A 60 30.32 15.31 21.49
C GLY A 60 29.97 13.95 20.95
N ILE A 61 28.71 13.70 20.74
CA ILE A 61 28.21 12.48 20.09
C ILE A 61 27.82 12.82 18.66
N PRO A 62 28.56 12.34 17.64
CA PRO A 62 28.17 12.54 16.27
C PRO A 62 26.92 11.70 15.99
N TYR A 63 25.89 12.33 15.49
CA TYR A 63 24.76 11.61 14.95
C TYR A 63 24.51 12.02 13.50
N ARG A 64 24.40 11.04 12.65
CA ARG A 64 23.99 11.27 11.27
C ARG A 64 22.50 11.52 11.26
N LEU A 65 22.11 12.65 10.72
CA LEU A 65 20.73 12.80 10.30
C LEU A 65 20.46 11.63 9.34
N PRO A 66 19.39 10.84 9.54
CA PRO A 66 18.95 10.00 8.44
C PRO A 66 18.86 10.94 7.25
N SER A 67 19.60 10.64 6.16
CA SER A 67 19.46 11.36 4.91
C SER A 67 17.96 11.38 4.67
N VAL A 68 17.37 12.57 4.68
CA VAL A 68 16.03 12.76 4.15
C VAL A 68 16.24 12.59 2.64
N GLU A 69 16.37 11.33 2.19
CA GLU A 69 16.01 11.02 0.83
C GLU A 69 14.63 11.63 0.72
N GLU A 70 14.49 12.65 -0.12
CA GLU A 70 13.17 13.21 -0.40
C GLU A 70 12.29 12.00 -0.66
N PRO A 71 11.29 11.74 0.18
CA PRO A 71 10.50 10.53 0.04
C PRO A 71 9.95 10.59 -1.37
N THR A 72 10.39 9.66 -2.23
CA THR A 72 9.80 9.51 -3.56
C THR A 72 8.30 9.51 -3.33
N PRO A 73 7.58 10.49 -3.87
CA PRO A 73 6.17 10.66 -3.54
C PRO A 73 5.48 9.34 -3.83
N GLU A 74 4.77 8.80 -2.84
CA GLU A 74 4.00 7.59 -3.04
C GLU A 74 3.14 7.76 -4.30
N PRO A 75 3.05 6.77 -5.19
CA PRO A 75 2.27 6.87 -6.44
C PRO A 75 0.83 7.34 -6.21
N ARG A 76 0.28 7.05 -5.01
CA ARG A 76 -1.04 7.50 -4.60
C ARG A 76 -1.15 9.02 -4.40
N ALA A 77 -0.06 9.68 -4.05
CA ALA A 77 0.00 11.14 -3.85
C ALA A 77 0.31 11.90 -5.14
N MET A 78 0.77 11.22 -6.19
CA MET A 78 1.14 11.83 -7.46
C MET A 78 -0.09 12.31 -8.23
N PRO A 79 -0.02 13.46 -8.92
CA PRO A 79 -1.04 13.88 -9.88
C PRO A 79 -1.25 12.84 -10.98
N THR A 80 -2.49 12.67 -11.44
CA THR A 80 -2.78 11.66 -12.49
C THR A 80 -2.07 11.96 -13.81
N VAL A 81 -1.77 13.22 -14.07
CA VAL A 81 -1.03 13.63 -15.29
C VAL A 81 0.38 13.05 -15.29
N ASP A 82 1.05 13.04 -14.15
CA ASP A 82 2.42 12.51 -14.03
C ASP A 82 2.43 10.98 -14.19
N LEU A 83 1.36 10.31 -13.80
CA LEU A 83 1.19 8.87 -13.97
C LEU A 83 0.93 8.45 -15.43
N LEU A 84 0.68 9.36 -16.36
CA LEU A 84 0.52 9.02 -17.79
C LEU A 84 1.84 8.56 -18.43
N THR A 85 2.98 8.93 -17.84
CA THR A 85 4.31 8.48 -18.25
C THR A 85 4.98 7.73 -17.09
N PRO A 86 4.50 6.54 -16.74
CA PRO A 86 4.95 5.84 -15.54
C PRO A 86 6.41 5.42 -15.67
N SER A 87 7.21 5.73 -14.65
CA SER A 87 8.62 5.35 -14.52
C SER A 87 8.78 4.01 -13.81
N SER A 88 7.79 3.62 -13.00
CA SER A 88 7.80 2.40 -12.22
C SER A 88 6.54 1.56 -12.45
N ARG A 89 6.60 0.29 -12.02
CA ARG A 89 5.43 -0.61 -12.05
C ARG A 89 4.34 -0.19 -11.07
N GLU A 90 4.74 0.41 -9.97
CA GLU A 90 3.85 0.93 -8.94
C GLU A 90 3.04 2.12 -9.47
N GLU A 91 3.69 3.03 -10.20
CA GLU A 91 3.01 4.16 -10.86
C GLU A 91 2.03 3.66 -11.93
N LEU A 92 2.44 2.67 -12.74
CA LEU A 92 1.56 2.06 -13.73
C LEU A 92 0.36 1.37 -13.09
N ALA A 93 0.56 0.66 -12.00
CA ALA A 93 -0.51 0.00 -11.25
C ALA A 93 -1.49 1.01 -10.65
N GLU A 94 -0.98 2.14 -10.17
CA GLU A 94 -1.81 3.23 -9.67
C GLU A 94 -2.62 3.89 -10.79
N LEU A 95 -2.03 4.10 -11.97
CA LEU A 95 -2.76 4.60 -13.14
C LEU A 95 -3.90 3.66 -13.53
N HIS A 96 -3.61 2.34 -13.65
CA HIS A 96 -4.62 1.34 -13.96
C HIS A 96 -5.74 1.31 -12.91
N TRP A 97 -5.39 1.48 -11.63
CA TRP A 97 -6.35 1.56 -10.54
C TRP A 97 -7.29 2.75 -10.69
N ARG A 98 -6.73 3.94 -10.95
CA ARG A 98 -7.53 5.17 -11.13
C ARG A 98 -8.47 5.11 -12.33
N LEU A 99 -8.06 4.46 -13.41
CA LEU A 99 -8.93 4.24 -14.58
C LEU A 99 -9.91 3.09 -14.34
N GLY A 100 -9.48 2.06 -13.63
CA GLY A 100 -10.28 0.87 -13.34
C GLY A 100 -11.46 1.12 -12.42
N VAL A 101 -11.30 1.97 -11.39
CA VAL A 101 -12.38 2.24 -10.42
C VAL A 101 -13.64 2.86 -11.08
N PRO A 102 -13.55 3.92 -11.90
CA PRO A 102 -14.71 4.42 -12.64
C PRO A 102 -15.32 3.38 -13.59
N LEU A 103 -14.48 2.62 -14.29
CA LEU A 103 -14.95 1.56 -15.19
C LEU A 103 -15.69 0.46 -14.42
N SER A 104 -15.18 0.09 -13.24
CA SER A 104 -15.84 -0.91 -12.40
C SER A 104 -17.24 -0.47 -11.98
N THR A 105 -17.44 0.82 -11.73
CA THR A 105 -18.76 1.39 -11.40
C THR A 105 -19.75 1.20 -12.55
N VAL A 106 -19.31 1.42 -13.78
CA VAL A 106 -20.16 1.21 -14.97
C VAL A 106 -20.51 -0.26 -15.13
N ILE A 107 -19.52 -1.16 -14.99
CA ILE A 107 -19.75 -2.61 -15.09
C ILE A 107 -20.71 -3.10 -13.99
N LEU A 108 -20.54 -2.62 -12.75
CA LEU A 108 -21.46 -2.93 -11.65
C LEU A 108 -22.88 -2.42 -11.89
N ALA A 109 -23.02 -1.22 -12.48
CA ALA A 109 -24.33 -0.69 -12.86
C ALA A 109 -25.03 -1.57 -13.91
N ILE A 110 -24.29 -2.02 -14.93
CA ILE A 110 -24.79 -2.97 -15.93
C ILE A 110 -25.22 -4.28 -15.26
N LEU A 111 -24.41 -4.79 -14.34
CA LEU A 111 -24.63 -6.04 -13.62
C LEU A 111 -25.82 -5.96 -12.64
N ALA A 112 -26.08 -4.78 -12.09
CA ALA A 112 -27.21 -4.54 -11.19
C ALA A 112 -28.56 -4.76 -11.91
N VAL A 113 -28.64 -4.52 -13.22
CA VAL A 113 -29.89 -4.69 -13.99
C VAL A 113 -30.42 -6.14 -13.94
N PRO A 114 -29.65 -7.18 -14.32
CA PRO A 114 -30.11 -8.55 -14.21
C PRO A 114 -30.28 -9.03 -12.77
N LEU A 115 -29.44 -8.55 -11.84
CA LEU A 115 -29.52 -8.93 -10.42
C LEU A 115 -30.72 -8.32 -9.70
N SER A 116 -31.25 -7.17 -10.15
CA SER A 116 -32.44 -6.54 -9.55
C SER A 116 -33.75 -7.23 -9.89
N ARG A 117 -33.82 -8.00 -10.99
CA ARG A 117 -35.03 -8.69 -11.43
C ARG A 117 -35.36 -9.84 -10.48
N SER A 118 -36.53 -9.79 -9.85
CA SER A 118 -36.96 -10.73 -8.84
C SER A 118 -37.83 -11.84 -9.39
N GLN A 119 -37.65 -13.04 -8.86
CA GLN A 119 -38.72 -14.06 -8.88
C GLN A 119 -39.67 -13.85 -7.69
N PRO A 120 -40.97 -14.14 -7.82
CA PRO A 120 -42.02 -13.78 -6.84
C PRO A 120 -41.84 -14.36 -5.43
N ARG A 121 -40.91 -15.26 -5.19
CA ARG A 121 -40.70 -15.97 -3.91
C ARG A 121 -39.29 -15.76 -3.29
N GLN A 122 -38.44 -14.97 -3.90
CA GLN A 122 -37.09 -14.69 -3.32
C GLN A 122 -37.14 -13.49 -2.37
N GLY A 123 -36.66 -13.71 -1.14
CA GLY A 123 -36.61 -12.68 -0.11
C GLY A 123 -35.73 -11.48 -0.55
N ARG A 124 -36.18 -10.27 -0.20
CA ARG A 124 -35.52 -8.99 -0.50
C ARG A 124 -34.04 -8.98 -0.08
N TYR A 125 -33.70 -9.57 1.05
CA TYR A 125 -32.37 -9.60 1.61
C TYR A 125 -31.39 -10.48 0.83
N GLY A 126 -31.83 -11.57 0.24
CA GLY A 126 -30.94 -12.45 -0.56
C GLY A 126 -30.33 -11.74 -1.76
N ARG A 127 -31.06 -10.83 -2.39
CA ARG A 127 -30.57 -10.05 -3.54
C ARG A 127 -29.51 -9.03 -3.16
N ILE A 128 -29.69 -8.36 -2.03
CA ILE A 128 -28.71 -7.43 -1.49
C ILE A 128 -27.42 -8.18 -1.16
N ALA A 129 -27.54 -9.35 -0.54
CA ALA A 129 -26.40 -10.19 -0.22
C ALA A 129 -25.63 -10.64 -1.48
N VAL A 130 -26.33 -11.05 -2.54
CA VAL A 130 -25.70 -11.43 -3.82
C VAL A 130 -25.01 -10.21 -4.46
N GLY A 131 -25.65 -9.05 -4.50
CA GLY A 131 -25.04 -7.83 -5.03
C GLY A 131 -23.78 -7.42 -4.26
N LEU A 132 -23.83 -7.50 -2.93
CA LEU A 132 -22.68 -7.23 -2.07
C LEU A 132 -21.56 -8.25 -2.30
N LEU A 133 -21.89 -9.53 -2.42
CA LEU A 133 -20.92 -10.59 -2.68
C LEU A 133 -20.19 -10.36 -4.02
N VAL A 134 -20.95 -10.02 -5.07
CA VAL A 134 -20.37 -9.70 -6.39
C VAL A 134 -19.47 -8.49 -6.30
N PHE A 135 -19.86 -7.44 -5.58
CA PHE A 135 -19.02 -6.27 -5.35
C PHE A 135 -17.71 -6.66 -4.63
N ILE A 136 -17.79 -7.45 -3.55
CA ILE A 136 -16.61 -7.88 -2.80
C ILE A 136 -15.67 -8.71 -3.68
N ILE A 137 -16.19 -9.67 -4.43
CA ILE A 137 -15.39 -10.50 -5.35
C ILE A 137 -14.69 -9.60 -6.38
N TYR A 138 -15.43 -8.69 -7.00
CA TYR A 138 -14.88 -7.81 -8.02
C TYR A 138 -13.77 -6.91 -7.48
N PHE A 139 -14.01 -6.30 -6.31
CA PHE A 139 -13.01 -5.45 -5.66
C PHE A 139 -11.75 -6.23 -5.28
N ASN A 140 -11.90 -7.47 -4.80
CA ASN A 140 -10.76 -8.33 -4.52
C ASN A 140 -9.98 -8.72 -5.79
N LEU A 141 -10.66 -8.98 -6.91
CA LEU A 141 -10.00 -9.24 -8.20
C LEU A 141 -9.20 -8.03 -8.67
N LEU A 142 -9.73 -6.82 -8.54
CA LEU A 142 -9.02 -5.59 -8.88
C LEU A 142 -7.80 -5.37 -7.97
N SER A 143 -7.96 -5.58 -6.66
CA SER A 143 -6.87 -5.45 -5.70
C SER A 143 -5.76 -6.47 -5.94
N ALA A 144 -6.12 -7.72 -6.24
CA ALA A 144 -5.16 -8.75 -6.61
C ALA A 144 -4.43 -8.40 -7.92
N GLY A 145 -5.17 -7.92 -8.93
CA GLY A 145 -4.60 -7.48 -10.20
C GLY A 145 -3.60 -6.34 -10.02
N LYS A 146 -3.92 -5.36 -9.14
CA LYS A 146 -3.01 -4.28 -8.79
C LYS A 146 -1.73 -4.82 -8.16
N ALA A 147 -1.84 -5.66 -7.14
CA ALA A 147 -0.70 -6.26 -6.45
C ALA A 147 0.18 -7.09 -7.39
N TRP A 148 -0.41 -7.88 -8.29
CA TRP A 148 0.33 -8.65 -9.28
C TRP A 148 1.06 -7.78 -10.30
N LEU A 149 0.48 -6.64 -10.67
CA LEU A 149 1.12 -5.69 -11.57
C LEU A 149 2.31 -5.01 -10.88
N GLU A 150 2.17 -4.58 -9.63
CA GLU A 150 3.25 -4.03 -8.79
C GLU A 150 4.41 -5.02 -8.64
N GLN A 151 4.11 -6.28 -8.36
CA GLN A 151 5.10 -7.36 -8.23
C GLN A 151 5.71 -7.80 -9.57
N GLY A 152 5.14 -7.35 -10.69
CA GLY A 152 5.60 -7.74 -12.03
C GLY A 152 5.22 -9.15 -12.46
N SER A 153 4.29 -9.79 -11.76
CA SER A 153 3.78 -11.13 -12.09
C SER A 153 2.89 -11.14 -13.33
N VAL A 154 2.35 -9.96 -13.70
CA VAL A 154 1.47 -9.78 -14.86
C VAL A 154 2.07 -8.76 -15.82
N PRO A 155 2.01 -9.02 -17.15
CA PRO A 155 2.47 -8.04 -18.14
C PRO A 155 1.72 -6.70 -18.02
N PRO A 156 2.40 -5.55 -18.25
CA PRO A 156 1.81 -4.21 -18.10
C PRO A 156 0.52 -3.99 -18.90
N PHE A 157 0.42 -4.54 -20.10
CA PHE A 157 -0.74 -4.37 -20.97
C PHE A 157 -1.98 -5.15 -20.51
N ILE A 158 -1.82 -6.24 -19.76
CA ILE A 158 -2.93 -6.98 -19.17
C ILE A 158 -3.40 -6.29 -17.88
N GLY A 159 -2.46 -5.92 -17.00
CA GLY A 159 -2.71 -5.16 -15.78
C GLY A 159 -3.98 -5.60 -15.03
N LEU A 160 -4.90 -4.66 -14.84
CA LEU A 160 -6.21 -4.87 -14.20
C LEU A 160 -7.33 -5.22 -15.20
N TRP A 161 -7.07 -5.11 -16.52
CA TRP A 161 -8.10 -5.23 -17.56
C TRP A 161 -8.78 -6.60 -17.61
N TRP A 162 -8.05 -7.67 -17.24
CA TRP A 162 -8.60 -9.03 -17.18
C TRP A 162 -9.76 -9.15 -16.19
N ALA A 163 -9.68 -8.47 -15.04
CA ALA A 163 -10.74 -8.47 -14.04
C ALA A 163 -12.01 -7.78 -14.58
N HIS A 164 -11.83 -6.64 -15.27
CA HIS A 164 -12.93 -5.95 -15.94
C HIS A 164 -13.54 -6.80 -17.05
N ALA A 165 -12.73 -7.49 -17.84
CA ALA A 165 -13.19 -8.37 -18.91
C ALA A 165 -14.04 -9.53 -18.36
N ILE A 166 -13.59 -10.20 -17.31
CA ILE A 166 -14.34 -11.28 -16.66
C ILE A 166 -15.71 -10.77 -16.16
N MET A 167 -15.71 -9.66 -15.43
CA MET A 167 -16.93 -9.12 -14.85
C MET A 167 -17.92 -8.60 -15.91
N LEU A 168 -17.38 -8.02 -16.99
CA LEU A 168 -18.19 -7.60 -18.14
C LEU A 168 -18.81 -8.83 -18.84
N LEU A 169 -18.05 -9.89 -19.05
CA LEU A 169 -18.58 -11.14 -19.63
C LEU A 169 -19.68 -11.76 -18.76
N VAL A 170 -19.51 -11.75 -17.43
CA VAL A 170 -20.54 -12.19 -16.49
C VAL A 170 -21.80 -11.32 -16.62
N ALA A 171 -21.62 -9.99 -16.66
CA ALA A 171 -22.75 -9.06 -16.80
C ALA A 171 -23.52 -9.28 -18.11
N LEU A 172 -22.80 -9.38 -19.24
CA LEU A 172 -23.40 -9.64 -20.54
C LEU A 172 -24.05 -11.01 -20.64
N GLY A 173 -23.43 -12.04 -20.06
CA GLY A 173 -23.98 -13.39 -19.98
C GLY A 173 -25.31 -13.44 -19.21
N LEU A 174 -25.39 -12.77 -18.07
CA LEU A 174 -26.61 -12.64 -17.28
C LEU A 174 -27.70 -11.87 -18.03
N LEU A 175 -27.34 -10.77 -18.69
CA LEU A 175 -28.27 -10.00 -19.53
C LEU A 175 -28.81 -10.83 -20.68
N ALA A 176 -27.96 -11.57 -21.38
CA ALA A 176 -28.34 -12.41 -22.52
C ALA A 176 -29.26 -13.54 -22.08
N SER A 177 -28.98 -14.17 -20.92
CA SER A 177 -29.82 -15.25 -20.38
C SER A 177 -31.22 -14.76 -20.00
N HIS A 178 -31.33 -13.57 -19.43
CA HIS A 178 -32.61 -12.98 -19.01
C HIS A 178 -33.47 -12.50 -20.18
N ASN A 179 -32.84 -11.99 -21.24
CA ASN A 179 -33.59 -11.48 -22.41
C ASN A 179 -33.98 -12.55 -23.39
N GLY A 180 -33.64 -13.82 -23.14
CA GLY A 180 -33.93 -14.93 -24.05
C GLY A 180 -33.29 -14.80 -25.43
N TRP A 181 -32.35 -13.87 -25.57
CA TRP A 181 -31.72 -13.53 -26.85
C TRP A 181 -30.95 -14.71 -27.45
N TYR A 182 -30.32 -15.50 -26.61
CA TYR A 182 -29.62 -16.68 -27.06
C TYR A 182 -30.55 -17.81 -27.55
N ARG A 183 -31.83 -17.88 -27.07
CA ARG A 183 -32.83 -18.76 -27.61
C ARG A 183 -33.24 -18.35 -29.05
N ARG A 184 -33.19 -17.06 -29.36
CA ARG A 184 -33.46 -16.56 -30.72
C ARG A 184 -32.30 -16.86 -31.68
N LEU A 185 -31.04 -16.80 -31.22
CA LEU A 185 -29.86 -17.14 -32.00
C LEU A 185 -29.77 -18.62 -32.33
N LEU A 186 -30.10 -19.50 -31.36
CA LEU A 186 -30.12 -20.94 -31.58
C LEU A 186 -31.25 -21.35 -32.53
N ARG A 187 -32.45 -20.69 -32.46
CA ARG A 187 -33.54 -20.93 -33.40
C ARG A 187 -33.24 -20.53 -34.85
N ARG A 188 -32.39 -19.53 -35.07
CA ARG A 188 -31.95 -19.14 -36.43
C ARG A 188 -30.98 -20.14 -37.07
N ARG A 189 -30.31 -20.98 -36.30
CA ARG A 189 -29.38 -22.03 -36.81
C ARG A 189 -30.10 -23.35 -37.14
N THR A 190 -31.34 -23.51 -36.73
CA THR A 190 -32.13 -24.76 -36.97
C THR A 190 -33.29 -24.55 -37.93
N ALA A 191 -33.38 -23.43 -38.61
CA ALA A 191 -34.29 -23.25 -39.72
C ALA A 191 -33.66 -23.83 -41.03
N PRO A 192 -34.31 -24.82 -41.70
CA PRO A 192 -33.84 -25.42 -42.91
C PRO A 192 -33.78 -24.42 -44.09
#